data_aa5eabf100ab0f4da52380778cb88086
#
_entry.id   aa5eabf100ab0f4da52380778cb88086
#
_cell.length_a   1.000
_cell.length_b   1.000
_cell.length_c   1.000
_cell.angle_alpha   90.00
_cell.angle_beta   90.00
_cell.angle_gamma   90.00
#
_symmetry.space_group_name_H-M   'P 1'
#
loop_
_entity.id
_entity.type
_entity.pdbx_description
1 polymer ?
#
loop_
_entity_poly.entity_id
_entity_poly.type
_entity_poly.pdbx_seq_one_letter_code
_entity_poly.pdbx_strand_id
1 'polypeptide(L)'
;MDSLTEQTGIPFVHIDATVATAPEAYRLLGQLLGREEKAEQLATWCENTYSELAEVMKQVDADGARKSMLYCLGDKGTNVIAEGSFHAETVNMMSRNLAVLEDVVSNGQGNEVDLEQILSWDPDVIIFAPDSCYEEVGTSEQWQGVRAIAEGNYYKTPYGPYGWLSSPPSVQRYLGMLWLGALLYPEYIQYDLQEAVTEYYKLFYDCDLTEEAYQHLMENAIPET
;
A
#
# COMPACT_ATOMS: atom_id res chain seq x y z
N MET A 1 -0.05 23.96 16.09
CA MET A 1 -1.37 23.62 16.68
C MET A 1 -1.80 24.62 17.74
N ASP A 2 -0.89 25.03 18.58
CA ASP A 2 -1.18 26.02 19.65
C ASP A 2 -1.81 27.30 19.10
N SER A 3 -1.30 27.80 17.96
CA SER A 3 -1.87 29.00 17.31
C SER A 3 -3.31 28.84 16.83
N LEU A 4 -3.73 27.66 16.40
CA LEU A 4 -5.11 27.37 15.98
C LEU A 4 -6.03 27.31 17.21
N THR A 5 -5.58 26.66 18.28
CA THR A 5 -6.31 26.61 19.55
C THR A 5 -6.48 28.02 20.13
N GLU A 6 -5.42 28.84 20.11
CA GLU A 6 -5.47 30.23 20.59
C GLU A 6 -6.43 31.11 19.76
N GLN A 7 -6.46 30.95 18.44
CA GLN A 7 -7.31 31.74 17.54
C GLN A 7 -8.79 31.34 17.60
N THR A 8 -9.08 30.06 17.79
CA THR A 8 -10.44 29.52 17.68
C THR A 8 -11.10 29.20 19.01
N GLY A 9 -10.30 29.04 20.08
CA GLY A 9 -10.78 28.53 21.37
C GLY A 9 -11.16 27.04 21.35
N ILE A 10 -10.90 26.33 20.24
CA ILE A 10 -11.20 24.91 20.06
C ILE A 10 -9.91 24.11 20.28
N PRO A 11 -9.91 23.05 21.11
CA PRO A 11 -8.75 22.19 21.25
C PRO A 11 -8.49 21.39 19.95
N PHE A 12 -7.25 21.42 19.48
CA PHE A 12 -6.78 20.64 18.34
C PHE A 12 -5.84 19.54 18.82
N VAL A 13 -6.08 18.31 18.37
CA VAL A 13 -5.23 17.16 18.64
C VAL A 13 -4.64 16.70 17.31
N HIS A 14 -3.30 16.62 17.26
CA HIS A 14 -2.61 15.98 16.14
C HIS A 14 -2.38 14.51 16.47
N ILE A 15 -2.70 13.66 15.52
CA ILE A 15 -2.50 12.22 15.62
C ILE A 15 -1.59 11.82 14.45
N ASP A 16 -0.41 11.29 14.78
CA ASP A 16 0.48 10.70 13.79
C ASP A 16 0.05 9.25 13.57
N ALA A 17 -0.26 8.91 12.32
CA ALA A 17 -0.82 7.63 11.94
C ALA A 17 -0.08 7.03 10.74
N THR A 18 1.19 6.69 10.94
CA THR A 18 1.93 5.77 10.06
C THR A 18 1.40 4.34 10.27
N VAL A 19 1.81 3.36 9.44
CA VAL A 19 1.45 1.95 9.72
C VAL A 19 2.04 1.47 11.04
N ALA A 20 3.19 1.98 11.46
CA ALA A 20 3.81 1.60 12.72
C ALA A 20 3.11 2.23 13.93
N THR A 21 2.54 3.43 13.82
CA THR A 21 1.96 4.20 14.94
C THR A 21 0.42 4.20 14.95
N ALA A 22 -0.23 3.60 13.95
CA ALA A 22 -1.69 3.52 13.91
C ALA A 22 -2.32 2.83 15.14
N PRO A 23 -1.72 1.80 15.77
CA PRO A 23 -2.26 1.22 16.99
C PRO A 23 -2.41 2.24 18.12
N GLU A 24 -1.38 3.03 18.39
CA GLU A 24 -1.42 4.09 19.40
C GLU A 24 -2.42 5.19 19.02
N ALA A 25 -2.51 5.52 17.73
CA ALA A 25 -3.48 6.48 17.22
C ALA A 25 -4.92 6.02 17.49
N TYR A 26 -5.24 4.73 17.27
CA TYR A 26 -6.53 4.17 17.62
C TYR A 26 -6.81 4.21 19.12
N ARG A 27 -5.87 3.83 19.97
CA ARG A 27 -6.01 3.90 21.43
C ARG A 27 -6.28 5.31 21.91
N LEU A 28 -5.55 6.30 21.39
CA LEU A 28 -5.78 7.71 21.70
C LEU A 28 -7.18 8.17 21.25
N LEU A 29 -7.59 7.82 20.04
CA LEU A 29 -8.94 8.14 19.53
C LEU A 29 -10.02 7.47 20.39
N GLY A 30 -9.81 6.22 20.81
CA GLY A 30 -10.71 5.51 21.70
C GLY A 30 -10.96 6.27 23.00
N GLN A 31 -9.87 6.74 23.64
CA GLN A 31 -9.97 7.55 24.86
C GLN A 31 -10.69 8.88 24.63
N LEU A 32 -10.38 9.58 23.54
CA LEU A 32 -11.00 10.87 23.22
C LEU A 32 -12.50 10.76 22.91
N LEU A 33 -12.93 9.63 22.34
CA LEU A 33 -14.29 9.41 21.86
C LEU A 33 -15.13 8.51 22.79
N GLY A 34 -14.57 7.99 23.87
CA GLY A 34 -15.23 7.01 24.76
C GLY A 34 -15.56 5.70 24.01
N ARG A 35 -14.62 5.21 23.21
CA ARG A 35 -14.73 4.00 22.37
C ARG A 35 -13.54 3.07 22.55
N GLU A 36 -13.04 2.96 23.77
CA GLU A 36 -11.78 2.26 24.11
C GLU A 36 -11.81 0.79 23.68
N GLU A 37 -12.93 0.10 23.87
CA GLU A 37 -13.05 -1.33 23.51
C GLU A 37 -12.90 -1.54 22.00
N LYS A 38 -13.60 -0.75 21.18
CA LYS A 38 -13.48 -0.84 19.71
C LYS A 38 -12.09 -0.40 19.24
N ALA A 39 -11.55 0.64 19.84
CA ALA A 39 -10.21 1.13 19.52
C ALA A 39 -9.13 0.09 19.81
N GLU A 40 -9.23 -0.64 20.93
CA GLU A 40 -8.29 -1.72 21.27
C GLU A 40 -8.38 -2.88 20.28
N GLN A 41 -9.58 -3.26 19.81
CA GLN A 41 -9.73 -4.28 18.78
C GLN A 41 -9.02 -3.85 17.48
N LEU A 42 -9.20 -2.61 17.03
CA LEU A 42 -8.56 -2.07 15.84
C LEU A 42 -7.03 -1.99 16.01
N ALA A 43 -6.57 -1.49 17.16
CA ALA A 43 -5.16 -1.40 17.48
C ALA A 43 -4.47 -2.76 17.50
N THR A 44 -5.07 -3.75 18.17
CA THR A 44 -4.54 -5.10 18.26
C THR A 44 -4.45 -5.78 16.89
N TRP A 45 -5.45 -5.60 16.04
CA TRP A 45 -5.42 -6.13 14.68
C TRP A 45 -4.26 -5.50 13.88
N CYS A 46 -4.10 -4.18 13.95
CA CYS A 46 -2.99 -3.48 13.29
C CYS A 46 -1.62 -3.95 13.79
N GLU A 47 -1.43 -4.10 15.11
CA GLU A 47 -0.18 -4.58 15.71
C GLU A 47 0.16 -5.99 15.25
N ASN A 48 -0.82 -6.90 15.28
CA ASN A 48 -0.61 -8.29 14.86
C ASN A 48 -0.22 -8.37 13.39
N THR A 49 -0.98 -7.70 12.51
CA THR A 49 -0.70 -7.68 11.07
C THR A 49 0.67 -7.07 10.76
N TYR A 50 1.01 -5.94 11.39
CA TYR A 50 2.33 -5.32 11.21
C TYR A 50 3.46 -6.23 11.67
N SER A 51 3.32 -6.82 12.85
CA SER A 51 4.35 -7.68 13.45
C SER A 51 4.58 -8.95 12.65
N GLU A 52 3.51 -9.59 12.19
CA GLU A 52 3.57 -10.78 11.35
C GLU A 52 4.31 -10.49 10.04
N LEU A 53 3.91 -9.44 9.32
CA LEU A 53 4.53 -9.08 8.05
C LEU A 53 5.96 -8.56 8.22
N ALA A 54 6.27 -7.87 9.31
CA ALA A 54 7.64 -7.49 9.62
C ALA A 54 8.54 -8.71 9.84
N GLU A 55 8.03 -9.78 10.47
CA GLU A 55 8.79 -11.02 10.65
C GLU A 55 8.95 -11.78 9.33
N VAL A 56 7.91 -11.84 8.49
CA VAL A 56 8.00 -12.36 7.11
C VAL A 56 9.08 -11.62 6.33
N MET A 57 9.09 -10.29 6.38
CA MET A 57 10.09 -9.51 5.63
C MET A 57 11.52 -9.69 6.14
N LYS A 58 11.72 -9.96 7.43
CA LYS A 58 13.04 -10.34 7.96
C LYS A 58 13.52 -11.69 7.37
N GLN A 59 12.62 -12.66 7.23
CA GLN A 59 12.93 -13.94 6.62
C GLN A 59 13.28 -13.76 5.12
N VAL A 60 12.45 -13.00 4.40
CA VAL A 60 12.67 -12.65 2.98
C VAL A 60 14.04 -11.97 2.79
N ASP A 61 14.41 -11.06 3.70
CA ASP A 61 15.72 -10.39 3.66
C ASP A 61 16.88 -11.33 3.95
N ALA A 62 16.72 -12.23 4.93
CA ALA A 62 17.72 -13.20 5.30
C ALA A 62 18.03 -14.18 4.13
N ASP A 63 17.01 -14.51 3.35
CA ASP A 63 17.12 -15.39 2.18
C ASP A 63 17.54 -14.62 0.90
N GLY A 64 17.67 -13.29 0.96
CA GLY A 64 17.99 -12.44 -0.19
C GLY A 64 16.88 -12.40 -1.26
N ALA A 65 15.64 -12.69 -0.87
CA ALA A 65 14.49 -12.87 -1.77
C ALA A 65 13.68 -11.59 -2.00
N ARG A 66 14.09 -10.45 -1.41
CA ARG A 66 13.34 -9.19 -1.52
C ARG A 66 13.22 -8.72 -2.97
N LYS A 67 12.00 -8.66 -3.48
CA LYS A 67 11.68 -8.19 -4.83
C LYS A 67 11.87 -6.68 -4.95
N SER A 68 12.35 -6.26 -6.12
CA SER A 68 12.39 -4.85 -6.50
C SER A 68 11.06 -4.44 -7.14
N MET A 69 10.58 -3.24 -6.81
CA MET A 69 9.26 -2.77 -7.24
C MET A 69 9.26 -1.28 -7.57
N LEU A 70 8.38 -0.90 -8.48
CA LEU A 70 7.94 0.47 -8.70
C LEU A 70 6.44 0.57 -8.46
N TYR A 71 5.99 1.69 -7.89
CA TYR A 71 4.59 2.06 -7.83
C TYR A 71 4.36 3.26 -8.74
N CYS A 72 3.65 3.01 -9.85
CA CYS A 72 3.46 3.93 -10.97
C CYS A 72 2.05 4.50 -10.99
N LEU A 73 1.93 5.80 -11.25
CA LEU A 73 0.70 6.58 -11.25
C LEU A 73 0.56 7.38 -12.53
N GLY A 74 -0.64 7.92 -12.72
CA GLY A 74 -0.98 8.87 -13.80
C GLY A 74 -1.18 8.21 -15.15
N ASP A 75 -1.76 8.96 -16.08
CA ASP A 75 -2.19 8.48 -17.40
C ASP A 75 -1.07 7.89 -18.27
N LYS A 76 0.18 8.26 -17.99
CA LYS A 76 1.35 7.73 -18.68
C LYS A 76 2.06 6.62 -17.91
N GLY A 77 1.73 6.41 -16.64
CA GLY A 77 2.42 5.49 -15.74
C GLY A 77 3.84 5.92 -15.35
N THR A 78 4.24 7.13 -15.69
CA THR A 78 5.61 7.64 -15.46
C THR A 78 5.75 8.50 -14.21
N ASN A 79 4.70 8.64 -13.41
CA ASN A 79 4.80 9.21 -12.09
C ASN A 79 5.04 8.08 -11.09
N VAL A 80 6.13 8.16 -10.32
CA VAL A 80 6.52 7.10 -9.36
C VAL A 80 6.48 7.60 -7.93
N ILE A 81 6.08 6.75 -7.00
CA ILE A 81 6.19 7.04 -5.57
C ILE A 81 7.61 6.75 -5.12
N ALA A 82 8.38 7.83 -4.88
CA ALA A 82 9.78 7.74 -4.48
C ALA A 82 9.94 7.20 -3.06
N GLU A 83 11.07 6.50 -2.80
CA GLU A 83 11.40 5.87 -1.51
C GLU A 83 11.29 6.83 -0.32
N GLY A 84 11.71 8.08 -0.47
CA GLY A 84 11.62 9.11 0.59
C GLY A 84 10.24 9.72 0.78
N SER A 85 9.22 9.32 0.01
CA SER A 85 7.85 9.84 0.14
C SER A 85 7.11 9.20 1.30
N PHE A 86 6.28 9.98 2.01
CA PHE A 86 5.31 9.45 2.98
C PHE A 86 4.35 8.41 2.35
N HIS A 87 4.08 8.55 1.06
CA HIS A 87 3.23 7.64 0.30
C HIS A 87 3.88 6.28 -0.01
N ALA A 88 5.19 6.15 0.21
CA ALA A 88 5.94 4.93 -0.08
C ALA A 88 6.00 3.94 1.08
N GLU A 89 5.41 4.24 2.23
CA GLU A 89 5.59 3.47 3.46
C GLU A 89 5.34 1.97 3.26
N THR A 90 4.21 1.59 2.67
CA THR A 90 3.87 0.18 2.38
C THR A 90 4.81 -0.43 1.34
N VAL A 91 5.12 0.32 0.28
CA VAL A 91 6.05 -0.11 -0.77
C VAL A 91 7.43 -0.38 -0.20
N ASN A 92 7.96 0.54 0.60
CA ASN A 92 9.28 0.43 1.22
C ASN A 92 9.36 -0.73 2.22
N MET A 93 8.25 -0.98 2.95
CA MET A 93 8.20 -2.09 3.90
C MET A 93 8.21 -3.43 3.17
N MET A 94 7.41 -3.57 2.11
CA MET A 94 7.14 -4.85 1.46
C MET A 94 8.04 -5.15 0.25
N SER A 95 8.87 -4.19 -0.21
CA SER A 95 9.73 -4.39 -1.36
C SER A 95 10.98 -3.51 -1.30
N ARG A 96 11.86 -3.68 -2.28
CA ARG A 96 12.93 -2.73 -2.57
C ARG A 96 12.37 -1.71 -3.58
N ASN A 97 11.97 -0.54 -3.10
CA ASN A 97 11.53 0.55 -3.95
C ASN A 97 12.71 1.08 -4.77
N LEU A 98 12.61 1.02 -6.09
CA LEU A 98 13.68 1.46 -7.00
C LEU A 98 13.62 2.96 -7.31
N ALA A 99 12.52 3.64 -6.99
CA ALA A 99 12.37 5.08 -7.21
C ALA A 99 13.16 5.89 -6.15
N VAL A 100 14.48 5.80 -6.20
CA VAL A 100 15.39 6.57 -5.35
C VAL A 100 15.76 7.86 -6.10
N LEU A 101 15.26 9.00 -5.62
CA LEU A 101 15.40 10.30 -6.27
C LEU A 101 16.04 11.31 -5.31
N GLU A 102 16.76 12.30 -5.87
CA GLU A 102 17.37 13.38 -5.07
C GLU A 102 16.32 14.35 -4.53
N ASP A 103 15.33 14.72 -5.37
CA ASP A 103 14.25 15.63 -5.03
C ASP A 103 12.94 14.85 -4.94
N VAL A 104 12.49 14.56 -3.71
CA VAL A 104 11.28 13.80 -3.48
C VAL A 104 10.07 14.70 -3.28
N VAL A 105 9.06 14.54 -4.13
CA VAL A 105 7.74 15.17 -3.97
C VAL A 105 6.82 14.21 -3.22
N SER A 106 6.38 14.61 -2.03
CA SER A 106 5.55 13.79 -1.15
C SER A 106 4.11 14.32 -1.09
N ASN A 107 3.43 14.41 -2.23
CA ASN A 107 2.06 14.93 -2.35
C ASN A 107 1.04 13.92 -2.89
N GLY A 108 1.41 12.65 -3.01
CA GLY A 108 0.53 11.58 -3.49
C GLY A 108 0.38 11.51 -5.01
N GLN A 109 0.92 12.47 -5.77
CA GLN A 109 0.94 12.42 -7.24
C GLN A 109 2.23 11.79 -7.78
N GLY A 110 3.19 11.54 -6.89
CA GLY A 110 4.50 10.98 -7.24
C GLY A 110 5.43 11.99 -7.90
N ASN A 111 6.57 11.47 -8.31
CA ASN A 111 7.61 12.18 -9.04
C ASN A 111 7.56 11.78 -10.51
N GLU A 112 7.52 12.75 -11.40
CA GLU A 112 7.59 12.46 -12.84
C GLU A 112 9.01 12.00 -13.20
N VAL A 113 9.09 10.88 -13.91
CA VAL A 113 10.32 10.32 -14.49
C VAL A 113 10.06 9.98 -15.95
N ASP A 114 11.09 9.71 -16.72
CA ASP A 114 10.92 9.20 -18.08
C ASP A 114 10.92 7.66 -18.11
N LEU A 115 10.46 7.11 -19.22
CA LEU A 115 10.40 5.66 -19.39
C LEU A 115 11.81 5.02 -19.46
N GLU A 116 12.83 5.77 -19.91
CA GLU A 116 14.21 5.32 -19.96
C GLU A 116 14.75 5.09 -18.54
N GLN A 117 14.33 5.93 -17.58
CA GLN A 117 14.66 5.75 -16.16
C GLN A 117 14.00 4.47 -15.60
N ILE A 118 12.73 4.22 -15.94
CA ILE A 118 12.03 2.99 -15.53
C ILE A 118 12.71 1.75 -16.13
N LEU A 119 13.07 1.80 -17.40
CA LEU A 119 13.86 0.76 -18.08
C LEU A 119 15.22 0.51 -17.40
N SER A 120 15.91 1.59 -17.01
CA SER A 120 17.22 1.49 -16.33
C SER A 120 17.11 0.89 -14.94
N TRP A 121 16.03 1.13 -14.22
CA TRP A 121 15.79 0.52 -12.91
C TRP A 121 15.50 -0.98 -12.98
N ASP A 122 14.92 -1.46 -14.08
CA ASP A 122 14.59 -2.86 -14.35
C ASP A 122 13.90 -3.56 -13.14
N PRO A 123 12.70 -3.13 -12.72
CA PRO A 123 12.00 -3.71 -11.59
C PRO A 123 11.59 -5.15 -11.84
N ASP A 124 11.52 -5.96 -10.76
CA ASP A 124 10.94 -7.30 -10.82
C ASP A 124 9.42 -7.24 -10.99
N VAL A 125 8.78 -6.23 -10.39
CA VAL A 125 7.33 -6.04 -10.42
C VAL A 125 7.00 -4.55 -10.54
N ILE A 126 5.96 -4.22 -11.30
CA ILE A 126 5.38 -2.88 -11.33
C ILE A 126 3.95 -2.94 -10.81
N ILE A 127 3.65 -2.08 -9.85
CA ILE A 127 2.29 -1.85 -9.38
C ILE A 127 1.80 -0.53 -9.97
N PHE A 128 0.60 -0.53 -10.51
CA PHE A 128 -0.06 0.64 -11.06
C PHE A 128 -1.18 1.13 -10.14
N ALA A 129 -1.32 2.44 -10.03
CA ALA A 129 -2.43 3.05 -9.32
C ALA A 129 -3.77 2.76 -10.06
N PRO A 130 -4.92 2.83 -9.36
CA PRO A 130 -6.22 2.54 -9.97
C PRO A 130 -6.58 3.43 -11.16
N ASP A 131 -6.10 4.67 -11.17
CA ASP A 131 -6.32 5.72 -12.17
C ASP A 131 -5.12 5.90 -13.13
N SER A 132 -4.36 4.85 -13.36
CA SER A 132 -3.16 4.85 -14.22
C SER A 132 -3.42 4.29 -15.61
N CYS A 133 -2.34 4.18 -16.39
CA CYS A 133 -2.34 3.55 -17.71
C CYS A 133 -2.33 2.02 -17.70
N TYR A 134 -2.68 1.35 -16.60
CA TYR A 134 -2.60 -0.12 -16.46
C TYR A 134 -3.18 -0.88 -17.66
N GLU A 135 -4.36 -0.48 -18.14
CA GLU A 135 -5.07 -1.17 -19.22
C GLU A 135 -4.33 -1.09 -20.58
N GLU A 136 -3.41 -0.15 -20.71
CA GLU A 136 -2.70 0.12 -21.96
C GLU A 136 -1.29 -0.45 -21.99
N VAL A 137 -0.64 -0.62 -20.82
CA VAL A 137 0.80 -0.97 -20.77
C VAL A 137 1.10 -2.31 -21.39
N GLY A 138 0.22 -3.30 -21.24
CA GLY A 138 0.38 -4.65 -21.79
C GLY A 138 0.41 -4.69 -23.34
N THR A 139 -0.13 -3.68 -24.01
CA THR A 139 -0.18 -3.58 -25.48
C THR A 139 0.68 -2.44 -26.02
N SER A 140 1.25 -1.61 -25.17
CA SER A 140 2.08 -0.46 -25.55
C SER A 140 3.47 -0.89 -26.00
N GLU A 141 3.84 -0.60 -27.24
CA GLU A 141 5.19 -0.90 -27.76
C GLU A 141 6.30 -0.28 -26.88
N GLN A 142 6.04 0.89 -26.30
CA GLN A 142 6.99 1.59 -25.44
C GLN A 142 7.24 0.84 -24.13
N TRP A 143 6.19 0.29 -23.51
CA TRP A 143 6.26 -0.43 -22.25
C TRP A 143 6.76 -1.88 -22.42
N GLN A 144 6.64 -2.48 -23.61
CA GLN A 144 7.17 -3.84 -23.88
C GLN A 144 8.69 -3.96 -23.73
N GLY A 145 9.42 -2.84 -23.73
CA GLY A 145 10.83 -2.83 -23.38
C GLY A 145 11.12 -3.06 -21.89
N VAL A 146 10.14 -2.86 -21.00
CA VAL A 146 10.26 -3.06 -19.55
C VAL A 146 10.04 -4.54 -19.24
N ARG A 147 11.05 -5.19 -18.65
CA ARG A 147 11.03 -6.64 -18.37
C ARG A 147 9.79 -7.08 -17.59
N ALA A 148 9.44 -6.36 -16.52
CA ALA A 148 8.26 -6.68 -15.72
C ALA A 148 6.97 -6.70 -16.55
N ILE A 149 6.82 -5.78 -17.52
CA ILE A 149 5.65 -5.75 -18.43
C ILE A 149 5.69 -6.92 -19.42
N ALA A 150 6.85 -7.15 -20.05
CA ALA A 150 7.03 -8.23 -21.01
C ALA A 150 6.81 -9.63 -20.40
N GLU A 151 7.12 -9.79 -19.13
CA GLU A 151 6.93 -11.05 -18.37
C GLU A 151 5.55 -11.15 -17.68
N GLY A 152 4.69 -10.12 -17.76
CA GLY A 152 3.38 -10.11 -17.10
C GLY A 152 3.43 -9.85 -15.59
N ASN A 153 4.55 -9.38 -15.07
CA ASN A 153 4.75 -9.07 -13.65
C ASN A 153 4.31 -7.63 -13.33
N TYR A 154 3.09 -7.28 -13.67
CA TYR A 154 2.52 -5.97 -13.38
C TYR A 154 1.06 -6.11 -12.97
N TYR A 155 0.65 -5.33 -11.97
CA TYR A 155 -0.64 -5.47 -11.33
C TYR A 155 -1.24 -4.11 -11.01
N LYS A 156 -2.56 -4.06 -10.86
CA LYS A 156 -3.30 -2.88 -10.46
C LYS A 156 -3.54 -2.90 -8.95
N THR A 157 -3.31 -1.77 -8.27
CA THR A 157 -3.61 -1.66 -6.84
C THR A 157 -5.10 -1.87 -6.59
N PRO A 158 -5.51 -2.76 -5.66
CA PRO A 158 -6.91 -2.86 -5.25
C PRO A 158 -7.46 -1.53 -4.75
N TYR A 159 -8.72 -1.25 -5.06
CA TYR A 159 -9.38 0.00 -4.67
C TYR A 159 -10.78 -0.25 -4.12
N GLY A 160 -10.97 0.10 -2.86
CA GLY A 160 -12.26 0.02 -2.19
C GLY A 160 -12.14 0.07 -0.65
N PRO A 161 -12.78 1.05 0.02
CA PRO A 161 -13.29 2.34 -0.47
C PRO A 161 -12.20 3.33 -0.86
N TYR A 162 -10.92 3.02 -0.55
CA TYR A 162 -9.72 3.79 -0.90
C TYR A 162 -8.67 2.87 -1.52
N GLY A 163 -7.62 3.46 -2.13
CA GLY A 163 -6.48 2.69 -2.62
C GLY A 163 -5.70 2.02 -1.46
N TRP A 164 -5.28 0.77 -1.66
CA TRP A 164 -4.63 0.00 -0.60
C TRP A 164 -3.19 0.41 -0.33
N LEU A 165 -2.57 1.20 -1.19
CA LEU A 165 -1.20 1.67 -0.98
C LEU A 165 -1.15 3.13 -0.50
N SER A 166 -1.70 4.08 -1.25
CA SER A 166 -1.47 5.48 -0.93
C SER A 166 -2.56 6.50 -1.34
N SER A 167 -3.68 6.11 -1.87
CA SER A 167 -4.66 7.06 -2.45
C SER A 167 -6.01 7.05 -1.74
N PRO A 168 -6.19 7.80 -0.65
CA PRO A 168 -5.21 8.47 0.19
C PRO A 168 -4.47 7.50 1.12
N PRO A 169 -3.31 7.87 1.72
CA PRO A 169 -2.67 7.09 2.76
C PRO A 169 -3.62 6.93 3.95
N SER A 170 -4.08 5.73 4.19
CA SER A 170 -5.07 5.42 5.22
C SER A 170 -4.73 4.09 5.92
N VAL A 171 -5.58 3.64 6.82
CA VAL A 171 -5.44 2.33 7.45
C VAL A 171 -5.51 1.18 6.44
N GLN A 172 -6.03 1.40 5.23
CA GLN A 172 -6.00 0.39 4.16
C GLN A 172 -4.60 0.00 3.69
N ARG A 173 -3.58 0.75 4.09
CA ARG A 173 -2.17 0.34 3.89
C ARG A 173 -1.86 -1.03 4.51
N TYR A 174 -2.57 -1.46 5.55
CA TYR A 174 -2.46 -2.82 6.08
C TYR A 174 -2.96 -3.87 5.09
N LEU A 175 -4.08 -3.59 4.38
CA LEU A 175 -4.52 -4.43 3.26
C LEU A 175 -3.47 -4.47 2.15
N GLY A 176 -2.85 -3.32 1.85
CA GLY A 176 -1.75 -3.23 0.89
C GLY A 176 -0.55 -4.08 1.29
N MET A 177 -0.21 -4.13 2.58
CA MET A 177 0.87 -4.98 3.10
C MET A 177 0.52 -6.47 2.96
N LEU A 178 -0.69 -6.88 3.37
CA LEU A 178 -1.19 -8.26 3.23
C LEU A 178 -1.20 -8.69 1.76
N TRP A 179 -1.76 -7.85 0.89
CA TRP A 179 -1.81 -8.12 -0.55
C TRP A 179 -0.43 -8.24 -1.18
N LEU A 180 0.48 -7.29 -0.93
CA LEU A 180 1.85 -7.36 -1.44
C LEU A 180 2.61 -8.56 -0.87
N GLY A 181 2.37 -8.92 0.38
CA GLY A 181 2.92 -10.14 0.99
C GLY A 181 2.50 -11.38 0.20
N ALA A 182 1.20 -11.57 -0.03
CA ALA A 182 0.67 -12.70 -0.77
C ALA A 182 1.08 -12.71 -2.25
N LEU A 183 1.18 -11.52 -2.87
CA LEU A 183 1.57 -11.39 -4.28
C LEU A 183 3.07 -11.66 -4.51
N LEU A 184 3.92 -11.06 -3.69
CA LEU A 184 5.37 -11.06 -3.92
C LEU A 184 6.10 -12.23 -3.25
N TYR A 185 5.54 -12.78 -2.16
CA TYR A 185 6.19 -13.77 -1.30
C TYR A 185 5.26 -14.90 -0.88
N PRO A 186 4.50 -15.53 -1.80
CA PRO A 186 3.49 -16.54 -1.44
C PRO A 186 4.08 -17.72 -0.64
N GLU A 187 5.35 -18.06 -0.83
CA GLU A 187 6.05 -19.11 -0.11
C GLU A 187 6.37 -18.79 1.36
N TYR A 188 6.33 -17.50 1.75
CA TYR A 188 6.57 -17.05 3.13
C TYR A 188 5.26 -16.76 3.89
N ILE A 189 4.14 -16.62 3.17
CA ILE A 189 2.84 -16.24 3.73
C ILE A 189 2.08 -17.48 4.20
N GLN A 190 1.45 -17.37 5.37
CA GLN A 190 0.65 -18.46 5.97
C GLN A 190 -0.83 -18.11 6.14
N TYR A 191 -1.22 -16.87 5.89
CA TYR A 191 -2.62 -16.45 5.93
C TYR A 191 -3.30 -16.63 4.57
N ASP A 192 -4.62 -16.83 4.60
CA ASP A 192 -5.47 -16.69 3.42
C ASP A 192 -5.81 -15.21 3.20
N LEU A 193 -5.49 -14.68 2.02
CA LEU A 193 -5.67 -13.26 1.72
C LEU A 193 -7.16 -12.88 1.75
N GLN A 194 -8.05 -13.71 1.23
CA GLN A 194 -9.49 -13.44 1.21
C GLN A 194 -10.06 -13.41 2.62
N GLU A 195 -9.67 -14.34 3.48
CA GLU A 195 -10.09 -14.37 4.88
C GLU A 195 -9.61 -13.10 5.59
N ALA A 196 -8.34 -12.72 5.44
CA ALA A 196 -7.76 -11.52 6.07
C ALA A 196 -8.44 -10.23 5.60
N VAL A 197 -8.73 -10.10 4.29
CA VAL A 197 -9.46 -8.96 3.73
C VAL A 197 -10.89 -8.92 4.27
N THR A 198 -11.58 -10.06 4.31
CA THR A 198 -12.96 -10.15 4.84
C THR A 198 -13.03 -9.74 6.31
N GLU A 199 -12.08 -10.23 7.13
CA GLU A 199 -11.96 -9.84 8.54
C GLU A 199 -11.74 -8.34 8.68
N TYR A 200 -10.85 -7.75 7.87
CA TYR A 200 -10.60 -6.32 7.89
C TYR A 200 -11.88 -5.51 7.58
N TYR A 201 -12.61 -5.86 6.51
CA TYR A 201 -13.84 -5.15 6.16
C TYR A 201 -14.89 -5.26 7.26
N LYS A 202 -15.01 -6.43 7.90
CA LYS A 202 -15.91 -6.61 9.04
C LYS A 202 -15.49 -5.76 10.23
N LEU A 203 -14.19 -5.77 10.56
CA LEU A 203 -13.66 -5.08 11.74
C LEU A 203 -13.69 -3.56 11.58
N PHE A 204 -13.25 -3.02 10.43
CA PHE A 204 -13.05 -1.58 10.24
C PHE A 204 -14.28 -0.87 9.70
N TYR A 205 -15.10 -1.55 8.91
CA TYR A 205 -16.26 -0.95 8.24
C TYR A 205 -17.61 -1.55 8.66
N ASP A 206 -17.63 -2.57 9.51
CA ASP A 206 -18.83 -3.37 9.84
C ASP A 206 -19.54 -3.88 8.56
N CYS A 207 -18.76 -4.21 7.55
CA CYS A 207 -19.21 -4.66 6.24
C CYS A 207 -18.93 -6.15 6.08
N ASP A 208 -19.94 -6.92 5.70
CA ASP A 208 -19.79 -8.31 5.31
C ASP A 208 -19.40 -8.35 3.82
N LEU A 209 -18.10 -8.54 3.54
CA LEU A 209 -17.58 -8.60 2.18
C LEU A 209 -18.05 -9.88 1.51
N THR A 210 -18.79 -9.75 0.39
CA THR A 210 -19.22 -10.91 -0.40
C THR A 210 -18.09 -11.42 -1.29
N GLU A 211 -18.18 -12.69 -1.72
CA GLU A 211 -17.26 -13.27 -2.69
C GLU A 211 -17.15 -12.43 -3.96
N GLU A 212 -18.28 -12.02 -4.52
CA GLU A 212 -18.32 -11.17 -5.73
C GLU A 212 -17.60 -9.83 -5.52
N ALA A 213 -17.80 -9.19 -4.35
CA ALA A 213 -17.12 -7.94 -4.01
C ALA A 213 -15.61 -8.15 -3.83
N TYR A 214 -15.18 -9.28 -3.22
CA TYR A 214 -13.77 -9.62 -3.12
C TYR A 214 -13.14 -9.84 -4.50
N GLN A 215 -13.77 -10.61 -5.37
CA GLN A 215 -13.29 -10.86 -6.74
C GLN A 215 -13.15 -9.54 -7.52
N HIS A 216 -14.10 -8.62 -7.36
CA HIS A 216 -14.01 -7.29 -7.99
C HIS A 216 -12.83 -6.45 -7.43
N LEU A 217 -12.54 -6.54 -6.12
CA LEU A 217 -11.38 -5.88 -5.52
C LEU A 217 -10.05 -6.44 -6.06
N MET A 218 -10.02 -7.74 -6.34
CA MET A 218 -8.82 -8.44 -6.79
C MET A 218 -8.65 -8.46 -8.31
N GLU A 219 -9.58 -7.87 -9.07
CA GLU A 219 -9.48 -7.75 -10.51
C GLU A 219 -8.19 -7.03 -10.92
N ASN A 220 -7.35 -7.69 -11.73
CA ASN A 220 -6.03 -7.20 -12.15
C ASN A 220 -4.99 -7.00 -11.01
N ALA A 221 -5.32 -7.39 -9.79
CA ALA A 221 -4.46 -7.23 -8.62
C ALA A 221 -3.66 -8.50 -8.26
N ILE A 222 -3.99 -9.62 -8.87
CA ILE A 222 -3.33 -10.93 -8.70
C ILE A 222 -3.10 -11.57 -10.07
N PRO A 223 -2.15 -12.53 -10.18
CA PRO A 223 -1.96 -13.28 -11.43
C PRO A 223 -3.25 -13.93 -11.92
N GLU A 224 -3.50 -13.88 -13.22
CA GLU A 224 -4.57 -14.66 -13.83
C GLU A 224 -4.29 -16.16 -13.63
N THR A 225 -5.29 -16.89 -13.11
CA THR A 225 -5.20 -18.34 -12.84
C THR A 225 -5.54 -19.18 -14.08
#